data_258eae9f6dcd7cdd96dd41dcd2b20053
#
_entry.id   258eae9f6dcd7cdd96dd41dcd2b20053
#
_cell.length_a   1.000
_cell.length_b   1.000
_cell.length_c   1.000
_cell.angle_alpha   90.00
_cell.angle_beta   90.00
_cell.angle_gamma   90.00
#
_symmetry.space_group_name_H-M   'P 1'
#
loop_
_entity.id
_entity.type
_entity.pdbx_description
1 polymer ?
#
loop_
_entity_poly.entity_id
_entity_poly.type
_entity_poly.pdbx_seq_one_letter_code
_entity_poly.pdbx_strand_id
1 'polypeptide(L)'
;DPMTNGHLDMIERASRLFDKLYVGIFFNPHKQGFLPVENRKRGLEKALKHLRNVEVVFSHDELVVDVARRLGATCLVRGLRNAADLQYEASFDYYNHQLSPDIETIYLHSRPEHLYISSSGVRELLKFGQDIACYVPESILEEIRNEKKD
;
A
#
# COMPACT_ATOMS: atom_id res chain seq x y z
N ASP A 1 -5.39 -2.49 3.95
CA ASP A 1 -5.44 -3.93 3.89
C ASP A 1 -6.90 -4.36 3.75
N PRO A 2 -7.19 -5.11 2.68
CA PRO A 2 -6.30 -5.69 1.69
C PRO A 2 -5.80 -4.68 0.65
N MET A 3 -4.72 -5.05 -0.10
CA MET A 3 -4.30 -4.33 -1.29
C MET A 3 -5.40 -4.33 -2.35
N THR A 4 -5.63 -3.18 -3.00
CA THR A 4 -6.63 -3.01 -4.06
C THR A 4 -5.97 -2.77 -5.41
N ASN A 5 -6.77 -2.85 -6.50
CA ASN A 5 -6.30 -2.49 -7.84
C ASN A 5 -5.81 -1.04 -7.93
N GLY A 6 -6.36 -0.14 -7.11
CA GLY A 6 -5.84 1.23 -7.01
C GLY A 6 -4.42 1.31 -6.43
N HIS A 7 -4.09 0.46 -5.45
CA HIS A 7 -2.72 0.36 -4.95
C HIS A 7 -1.78 -0.25 -6.00
N LEU A 8 -2.23 -1.27 -6.74
CA LEU A 8 -1.44 -1.89 -7.79
C LEU A 8 -1.10 -0.89 -8.90
N ASP A 9 -2.10 -0.16 -9.43
CA ASP A 9 -1.88 0.90 -10.43
C ASP A 9 -0.85 1.94 -9.95
N MET A 10 -0.96 2.34 -8.68
CA MET A 10 -0.04 3.29 -8.08
C MET A 10 1.40 2.78 -8.05
N ILE A 11 1.59 1.52 -7.63
CA ILE A 11 2.91 0.88 -7.55
C ILE A 11 3.50 0.69 -8.95
N GLU A 12 2.70 0.24 -9.92
CA GLU A 12 3.13 0.09 -11.31
C GLU A 12 3.56 1.41 -11.95
N ARG A 13 2.84 2.50 -11.65
CA ARG A 13 3.20 3.84 -12.13
C ARG A 13 4.45 4.36 -11.45
N ALA A 14 4.55 4.21 -10.14
CA ALA A 14 5.73 4.60 -9.39
C ALA A 14 6.98 3.82 -9.84
N SER A 15 6.84 2.52 -10.13
CA SER A 15 7.97 1.69 -10.60
C SER A 15 8.60 2.18 -11.90
N ARG A 16 7.87 2.94 -12.72
CA ARG A 16 8.37 3.54 -13.96
C ARG A 16 9.08 4.88 -13.75
N LEU A 17 8.94 5.47 -12.57
CA LEU A 17 9.50 6.78 -12.24
C LEU A 17 10.85 6.67 -11.50
N PHE A 18 11.14 5.52 -10.91
CA PHE A 18 12.29 5.31 -10.04
C PHE A 18 13.09 4.07 -10.45
N ASP A 19 14.40 4.11 -10.26
CA ASP A 19 15.29 2.97 -10.52
C ASP A 19 15.01 1.81 -9.57
N LYS A 20 14.65 2.11 -8.32
CA LYS A 20 14.27 1.15 -7.29
C LYS A 20 13.05 1.67 -6.52
N LEU A 21 12.09 0.78 -6.28
CA LEU A 21 10.90 1.07 -5.50
C LEU A 21 10.74 0.05 -4.38
N TYR A 22 10.58 0.51 -3.15
CA TYR A 22 10.23 -0.31 -2.01
C TYR A 22 8.75 -0.16 -1.67
N VAL A 23 8.05 -1.26 -1.54
CA VAL A 23 6.64 -1.29 -1.09
C VAL A 23 6.61 -1.72 0.36
N GLY A 24 6.40 -0.77 1.26
CA GLY A 24 6.41 -0.98 2.71
C GLY A 24 5.08 -1.52 3.24
N ILE A 25 5.12 -2.64 3.94
CA ILE A 25 4.03 -3.10 4.79
C ILE A 25 4.39 -2.76 6.23
N PHE A 26 3.72 -1.75 6.76
CA PHE A 26 3.90 -1.33 8.14
C PHE A 26 2.88 -2.04 9.03
N PHE A 27 3.39 -2.76 10.00
CA PHE A 27 2.60 -3.49 10.96
C PHE A 27 2.49 -2.70 12.27
N ASN A 28 1.26 -2.44 12.69
CA ASN A 28 1.02 -1.90 14.02
C ASN A 28 0.50 -3.03 14.91
N PRO A 29 1.24 -3.46 15.95
CA PRO A 29 0.87 -4.56 16.82
C PRO A 29 -0.43 -4.29 17.59
N HIS A 30 -0.81 -3.02 17.73
CA HIS A 30 -2.06 -2.61 18.38
C HIS A 30 -3.28 -2.61 17.44
N LYS A 31 -3.09 -2.91 16.14
CA LYS A 31 -4.16 -3.00 15.15
C LYS A 31 -4.13 -4.36 14.47
N GLN A 32 -5.16 -5.13 14.68
CA GLN A 32 -5.35 -6.38 13.92
C GLN A 32 -5.54 -6.04 12.44
N GLY A 33 -4.67 -6.59 11.58
CA GLY A 33 -4.83 -6.51 10.12
C GLY A 33 -6.02 -7.34 9.65
N PHE A 34 -6.55 -7.04 8.46
CA PHE A 34 -7.61 -7.84 7.86
C PHE A 34 -7.09 -9.23 7.43
N LEU A 35 -5.89 -9.28 6.85
CA LEU A 35 -5.19 -10.52 6.54
C LEU A 35 -3.97 -10.68 7.46
N PRO A 36 -3.59 -11.92 7.81
CA PRO A 36 -2.32 -12.20 8.44
C PRO A 36 -1.15 -11.62 7.65
N VAL A 37 -0.07 -11.21 8.36
CA VAL A 37 1.09 -10.55 7.72
C VAL A 37 1.69 -11.40 6.60
N GLU A 38 1.81 -12.71 6.82
CA GLU A 38 2.37 -13.64 5.83
C GLU A 38 1.49 -13.73 4.57
N ASN A 39 0.16 -13.71 4.72
CA ASN A 39 -0.77 -13.72 3.59
C ASN A 39 -0.68 -12.40 2.81
N ARG A 40 -0.58 -11.26 3.51
CA ARG A 40 -0.34 -9.95 2.86
C ARG A 40 0.95 -9.96 2.05
N LYS A 41 2.03 -10.48 2.65
CA LYS A 41 3.33 -10.61 2.00
C LYS A 41 3.22 -11.42 0.72
N ARG A 42 2.75 -12.64 0.86
CA ARG A 42 2.62 -13.59 -0.26
C ARG A 42 1.77 -13.03 -1.40
N GLY A 43 0.62 -12.43 -1.06
CA GLY A 43 -0.27 -11.81 -2.04
C GLY A 43 0.38 -10.63 -2.77
N LEU A 44 1.09 -9.74 -2.04
CA LEU A 44 1.82 -8.62 -2.63
C LEU A 44 2.96 -9.08 -3.53
N GLU A 45 3.82 -9.98 -3.06
CA GLU A 45 4.96 -10.49 -3.83
C GLU A 45 4.49 -11.13 -5.14
N LYS A 46 3.39 -11.89 -5.11
CA LYS A 46 2.77 -12.44 -6.33
C LYS A 46 2.23 -11.35 -7.25
N ALA A 47 1.50 -10.36 -6.70
CA ALA A 47 0.92 -9.27 -7.48
C ALA A 47 1.99 -8.42 -8.18
N LEU A 48 3.14 -8.23 -7.54
CA LEU A 48 4.23 -7.36 -8.01
C LEU A 48 5.35 -8.11 -8.76
N LYS A 49 5.23 -9.42 -8.93
CA LYS A 49 6.28 -10.28 -9.54
C LYS A 49 6.74 -9.82 -10.93
N HIS A 50 5.88 -9.14 -11.68
CA HIS A 50 6.19 -8.63 -13.02
C HIS A 50 7.04 -7.35 -13.00
N LEU A 51 7.22 -6.71 -11.83
CA LEU A 51 7.99 -5.47 -11.66
C LEU A 51 9.39 -5.79 -11.12
N ARG A 52 10.41 -5.67 -11.99
CA ARG A 52 11.80 -6.11 -11.67
C ARG A 52 12.51 -5.21 -10.65
N ASN A 53 12.10 -3.96 -10.56
CA ASN A 53 12.72 -2.95 -9.69
C ASN A 53 11.92 -2.69 -8.41
N VAL A 54 10.93 -3.54 -8.10
CA VAL A 54 10.06 -3.42 -6.92
C VAL A 54 10.43 -4.49 -5.90
N GLU A 55 10.56 -4.09 -4.65
CA GLU A 55 10.82 -4.97 -3.52
C GLU A 55 9.83 -4.71 -2.39
N VAL A 56 9.25 -5.77 -1.84
CA VAL A 56 8.34 -5.68 -0.68
C VAL A 56 9.15 -5.74 0.60
N VAL A 57 8.97 -4.76 1.47
CA VAL A 57 9.66 -4.66 2.76
C VAL A 57 8.66 -4.62 3.90
N PHE A 58 9.09 -5.14 5.05
CA PHE A 58 8.29 -5.20 6.27
C PHE A 58 8.91 -4.35 7.35
N SER A 59 8.06 -3.69 8.12
CA SER A 59 8.49 -2.96 9.28
C SER A 59 7.51 -3.11 10.43
N HIS A 60 8.08 -3.31 11.63
CA HIS A 60 7.37 -3.35 12.90
C HIS A 60 7.80 -2.13 13.72
N ASP A 61 6.84 -1.34 14.17
CA ASP A 61 7.05 -0.24 15.13
C ASP A 61 8.16 0.76 14.74
N GLU A 62 8.42 0.93 13.45
CA GLU A 62 9.36 1.92 12.94
C GLU A 62 8.59 3.06 12.24
N LEU A 63 9.15 4.26 12.27
CA LEU A 63 8.67 5.36 11.45
C LEU A 63 9.00 5.13 9.98
N VAL A 64 8.12 5.55 9.09
CA VAL A 64 8.34 5.38 7.64
C VAL A 64 9.64 6.04 7.17
N VAL A 65 10.02 7.16 7.76
CA VAL A 65 11.26 7.87 7.42
C VAL A 65 12.52 7.14 7.91
N ASP A 66 12.45 6.39 9.00
CA ASP A 66 13.58 5.59 9.49
C ASP A 66 13.79 4.37 8.57
N VAL A 67 12.70 3.74 8.14
CA VAL A 67 12.75 2.67 7.14
C VAL A 67 13.30 3.21 5.82
N ALA A 68 12.82 4.36 5.35
CA ALA A 68 13.30 5.00 4.12
C ALA A 68 14.81 5.28 4.19
N ARG A 69 15.27 5.85 5.30
CA ARG A 69 16.70 6.13 5.54
C ARG A 69 17.54 4.86 5.55
N ARG A 70 17.09 3.81 6.23
CA ARG A 70 17.75 2.50 6.28
C ARG A 70 17.87 1.84 4.90
N LEU A 71 16.89 2.06 4.03
CA LEU A 71 16.86 1.53 2.66
C LEU A 71 17.56 2.45 1.64
N GLY A 72 18.05 3.61 2.06
CA GLY A 72 18.63 4.61 1.17
C GLY A 72 17.61 5.24 0.21
N ALA A 73 16.32 5.22 0.55
CA ALA A 73 15.28 5.87 -0.23
C ALA A 73 15.36 7.38 -0.06
N THR A 74 15.18 8.12 -1.14
CA THR A 74 15.26 9.58 -1.20
C THR A 74 13.89 10.25 -1.17
N CYS A 75 12.82 9.48 -1.40
CA CYS A 75 11.46 10.01 -1.33
C CYS A 75 10.44 8.96 -0.88
N LEU A 76 9.31 9.44 -0.39
CA LEU A 76 8.11 8.67 -0.12
C LEU A 76 7.11 8.91 -1.26
N VAL A 77 6.46 7.84 -1.74
CA VAL A 77 5.39 7.95 -2.73
C VAL A 77 4.06 7.68 -2.06
N ARG A 78 3.13 8.61 -2.18
CA ARG A 78 1.78 8.54 -1.60
C ARG A 78 0.72 8.73 -2.66
N GLY A 79 -0.37 7.98 -2.58
CA GLY A 79 -1.50 8.08 -3.49
C GLY A 79 -2.56 9.04 -2.97
N LEU A 80 -3.14 9.84 -3.87
CA LEU A 80 -4.25 10.73 -3.56
C LEU A 80 -5.45 10.44 -4.45
N ARG A 81 -6.62 10.29 -3.87
CA ARG A 81 -7.90 10.12 -4.59
C ARG A 81 -8.70 11.41 -4.64
N ASN A 82 -8.57 12.23 -3.60
CA ASN A 82 -9.35 13.46 -3.42
C ASN A 82 -8.65 14.45 -2.50
N ALA A 83 -9.25 15.61 -2.30
CA ALA A 83 -8.70 16.67 -1.46
C ALA A 83 -8.61 16.28 0.04
N ALA A 84 -9.51 15.42 0.52
CA ALA A 84 -9.46 14.94 1.90
C ALA A 84 -8.25 14.03 2.15
N ASP A 85 -7.89 13.19 1.17
CA ASP A 85 -6.65 12.40 1.23
C ASP A 85 -5.43 13.32 1.32
N LEU A 86 -5.37 14.39 0.52
CA LEU A 86 -4.28 15.36 0.56
C LEU A 86 -4.17 16.03 1.94
N GLN A 87 -5.28 16.45 2.50
CA GLN A 87 -5.28 17.09 3.82
C GLN A 87 -4.79 16.14 4.92
N TYR A 88 -5.19 14.87 4.85
CA TYR A 88 -4.72 13.84 5.76
C TYR A 88 -3.21 13.58 5.60
N GLU A 89 -2.74 13.35 4.39
CA GLU A 89 -1.34 13.06 4.07
C GLU A 89 -0.42 14.25 4.42
N ALA A 90 -0.85 15.49 4.20
CA ALA A 90 -0.08 16.69 4.52
C ALA A 90 0.28 16.80 6.01
N SER A 91 -0.57 16.28 6.90
CA SER A 91 -0.27 16.25 8.33
C SER A 91 0.88 15.31 8.68
N PHE A 92 0.96 14.16 8.00
CA PHE A 92 2.07 13.21 8.16
C PHE A 92 3.34 13.72 7.48
N ASP A 93 3.20 14.34 6.31
CA ASP A 93 4.31 14.95 5.59
C ASP A 93 5.05 16.00 6.42
N TYR A 94 4.30 16.82 7.13
CA TYR A 94 4.88 17.79 8.08
C TYR A 94 5.81 17.10 9.09
N TYR A 95 5.35 16.05 9.76
CA TYR A 95 6.17 15.34 10.74
C TYR A 95 7.33 14.57 10.11
N ASN A 96 7.10 13.95 8.96
CA ASN A 96 8.15 13.26 8.23
C ASN A 96 9.28 14.21 7.84
N HIS A 97 8.95 15.41 7.35
CA HIS A 97 9.93 16.42 6.98
C HIS A 97 10.70 16.96 8.20
N GLN A 98 10.03 17.15 9.36
CA GLN A 98 10.72 17.54 10.59
C GLN A 98 11.73 16.49 11.05
N LEU A 99 11.44 15.21 10.88
CA LEU A 99 12.29 14.10 11.29
C LEU A 99 13.39 13.77 10.27
N SER A 100 13.13 14.00 8.98
CA SER A 100 14.02 13.69 7.86
C SER A 100 13.86 14.71 6.73
N PRO A 101 14.50 15.89 6.84
CA PRO A 101 14.36 16.95 5.84
C PRO A 101 14.86 16.56 4.43
N ASP A 102 15.69 15.55 4.33
CA ASP A 102 16.31 15.04 3.08
C ASP A 102 15.39 14.06 2.34
N ILE A 103 14.30 13.62 2.95
CA ILE A 103 13.34 12.68 2.34
C ILE A 103 12.11 13.47 1.90
N GLU A 104 11.91 13.57 0.58
CA GLU A 104 10.78 14.28 0.00
C GLU A 104 9.54 13.38 -0.11
N THR A 105 8.34 13.96 -0.09
CA THR A 105 7.10 13.22 -0.36
C THR A 105 6.56 13.58 -1.74
N ILE A 106 6.31 12.56 -2.56
CA ILE A 106 5.74 12.68 -3.90
C ILE A 106 4.33 12.12 -3.90
N TYR A 107 3.39 12.90 -4.42
CA TYR A 107 1.99 12.51 -4.52
C TYR A 107 1.64 12.09 -5.95
N LEU A 108 1.05 10.90 -6.09
CA LEU A 108 0.47 10.44 -7.34
C LEU A 108 -1.06 10.44 -7.25
N HIS A 109 -1.71 11.12 -8.17
CA HIS A 109 -3.16 11.12 -8.23
C HIS A 109 -3.68 9.78 -8.77
N SER A 110 -4.70 9.22 -8.10
CA SER A 110 -5.38 8.01 -8.54
C SER A 110 -6.07 8.22 -9.88
N ARG A 111 -6.09 7.19 -10.73
CA ARG A 111 -6.84 7.23 -11.98
C ARG A 111 -8.34 7.22 -11.73
N PRO A 112 -9.15 7.77 -12.65
CA PRO A 112 -10.61 7.85 -12.48
C PRO A 112 -11.26 6.51 -12.13
N GLU A 113 -10.83 5.41 -12.75
CA GLU A 113 -11.35 4.06 -12.53
C GLU A 113 -11.08 3.51 -11.12
N HIS A 114 -10.15 4.11 -10.36
CA HIS A 114 -9.75 3.69 -9.02
C HIS A 114 -10.13 4.67 -7.91
N LEU A 115 -10.74 5.81 -8.24
CA LEU A 115 -11.03 6.88 -7.27
C LEU A 115 -11.89 6.42 -6.08
N TYR A 116 -12.82 5.51 -6.33
CA TYR A 116 -13.77 5.03 -5.32
C TYR A 116 -13.42 3.67 -4.74
N ILE A 117 -12.30 3.06 -5.19
CA ILE A 117 -11.84 1.78 -4.65
C ILE A 117 -11.02 2.03 -3.39
N SER A 118 -11.43 1.44 -2.27
CA SER A 118 -10.71 1.52 -1.00
C SER A 118 -10.68 0.17 -0.29
N SER A 119 -9.66 -0.07 0.52
CA SER A 119 -9.58 -1.26 1.37
C SER A 119 -10.78 -1.37 2.33
N SER A 120 -11.25 -0.24 2.85
CA SER A 120 -12.43 -0.21 3.73
C SER A 120 -13.70 -0.64 2.98
N GLY A 121 -13.90 -0.14 1.75
CA GLY A 121 -15.02 -0.56 0.90
C GLY A 121 -14.96 -2.05 0.56
N VAL A 122 -13.77 -2.57 0.25
CA VAL A 122 -13.58 -4.01 -0.01
C VAL A 122 -13.91 -4.84 1.22
N ARG A 123 -13.46 -4.45 2.41
CA ARG A 123 -13.83 -5.14 3.67
C ARG A 123 -15.33 -5.12 3.95
N GLU A 124 -15.98 -4.00 3.67
CA GLU A 124 -17.43 -3.88 3.83
C GLU A 124 -18.18 -4.84 2.90
N LEU A 125 -17.80 -4.89 1.61
CA LEU A 125 -18.38 -5.83 0.65
C LEU A 125 -18.19 -7.29 1.10
N LEU A 126 -17.00 -7.64 1.56
CA LEU A 126 -16.69 -8.98 2.07
C LEU A 126 -17.53 -9.36 3.28
N LYS A 127 -17.80 -8.42 4.19
CA LYS A 127 -18.64 -8.62 5.36
C LYS A 127 -20.07 -9.01 4.97
N PHE A 128 -20.57 -8.46 3.86
CA PHE A 128 -21.88 -8.77 3.32
C PHE A 128 -21.87 -9.88 2.24
N GLY A 129 -20.76 -10.62 2.10
CA GLY A 129 -20.67 -11.76 1.19
C GLY A 129 -20.67 -11.40 -0.30
N GLN A 130 -20.35 -10.13 -0.62
CA GLN A 130 -20.32 -9.67 -2.01
C GLN A 130 -19.02 -10.07 -2.71
N ASP A 131 -19.06 -10.18 -4.04
CA ASP A 131 -17.87 -10.43 -4.86
C ASP A 131 -16.98 -9.18 -4.90
N ILE A 132 -15.69 -9.40 -4.74
CA ILE A 132 -14.67 -8.34 -4.73
C ILE A 132 -13.63 -8.51 -5.85
N ALA A 133 -13.81 -9.48 -6.75
CA ALA A 133 -12.81 -9.83 -7.76
C ALA A 133 -12.38 -8.65 -8.65
N CYS A 134 -13.29 -7.70 -8.92
CA CYS A 134 -12.98 -6.52 -9.73
C CYS A 134 -12.24 -5.41 -8.97
N TYR A 135 -12.08 -5.52 -7.65
CA TYR A 135 -11.48 -4.46 -6.81
C TYR A 135 -10.07 -4.78 -6.31
N VAL A 136 -9.68 -6.04 -6.35
CA VAL A 136 -8.39 -6.52 -5.84
C VAL A 136 -7.64 -7.35 -6.88
N PRO A 137 -6.29 -7.38 -6.84
CA PRO A 137 -5.51 -8.31 -7.67
C PRO A 137 -5.87 -9.77 -7.37
N GLU A 138 -5.78 -10.64 -8.39
CA GLU A 138 -6.12 -12.07 -8.25
C GLU A 138 -5.35 -12.75 -7.12
N SER A 139 -4.05 -12.45 -6.97
CA SER A 139 -3.24 -13.01 -5.88
C SER A 139 -3.73 -12.63 -4.49
N ILE A 140 -4.28 -11.44 -4.34
CA ILE A 140 -4.90 -10.97 -3.08
C ILE A 140 -6.24 -11.68 -2.86
N LEU A 141 -7.01 -11.87 -3.91
CA LEU A 141 -8.28 -12.61 -3.85
C LEU A 141 -8.06 -14.06 -3.44
N GLU A 142 -7.00 -14.72 -3.96
CA GLU A 142 -6.60 -16.07 -3.54
C GLU A 142 -6.30 -16.15 -2.04
N GLU A 143 -5.51 -15.21 -1.50
CA GLU A 143 -5.18 -15.18 -0.07
C GLU A 143 -6.42 -14.97 0.81
N ILE A 144 -7.36 -14.10 0.38
CA ILE A 144 -8.63 -13.89 1.10
C ILE A 144 -9.50 -15.15 1.09
N ARG A 145 -9.54 -15.87 -0.04
CA ARG A 145 -10.33 -17.13 -0.16
C ARG A 145 -9.73 -18.25 0.68
N ASN A 146 -8.41 -18.33 0.78
CA ASN A 146 -7.73 -19.33 1.58
C ASN A 146 -7.95 -19.11 3.08
N GLU A 147 -7.85 -17.86 3.55
CA GLU A 147 -8.10 -17.51 4.94
C GLU A 147 -9.52 -17.86 5.43
N LYS A 148 -10.51 -17.87 4.53
CA LYS A 148 -11.88 -18.24 4.88
C LYS A 148 -12.12 -19.76 4.97
N LYS A 149 -11.14 -20.58 4.56
CA LYS A 149 -11.25 -22.06 4.59
C LYS A 149 -10.62 -22.67 5.84
N ASP A 150 -9.74 -21.92 6.50
CA ASP A 150 -9.12 -22.28 7.76
C ASP A 150 -9.95 -21.76 8.95
#